data_006bde8a8427185267e986bf5dcaaffd
#
_entry.id   006bde8a8427185267e986bf5dcaaffd
#
_cell.length_a   1.000
_cell.length_b   1.000
_cell.length_c   1.000
_cell.angle_alpha   90.00
_cell.angle_beta   90.00
_cell.angle_gamma   90.00
#
_symmetry.space_group_name_H-M   'P 1'
#
loop_
_entity.id
_entity.type
_entity.pdbx_description
1 polymer ?
#
loop_
_entity_poly.entity_id
_entity_poly.type
_entity_poly.pdbx_seq_one_letter_code
_entity_poly.pdbx_strand_id
1 'polypeptide(L)'
;MSVLSLYCYLCIIMRMKKVFHIISHFDVGGAERVAVNIAKSKTEGFEYHVVELIRARSRVTPVFIAELDDAGIRYHRACVPYVRFHYVFERLAAFVFPLWFLPLFLKHRPAVIHSHTEMPDLAVSWFFTLFPALLKGCKPVRTIHNTRLWTGMKSTGRRVERFFRRHNANVAISPSVRNCYEEEYGQRAPIIYNGVAETPQKPYEGIVRGKINILFAGRLEPQKGISTLIQIIKRFKDSDRFHFHVIGDGSLRRDIESELGSLSSVTLHAPVHGLAACLSSFDYLLMPSEFEGLSIMSIEASLAGLPVIANSCPGLRDTLPPDWPLCVRGNDLGQYVSIFRTLEKRADNCGLSVKARQFAKEKFGIRRMQEAYEAVYLY
;
A
#
# COMPACT_ATOMS: atom_id res chain seq x y z
N MET A 1 39.40 19.86 -2.56
CA MET A 1 38.29 20.26 -1.64
C MET A 1 38.91 21.18 -0.58
N SER A 2 38.41 22.40 -0.42
CA SER A 2 38.93 23.31 0.62
C SER A 2 38.50 22.81 2.01
N VAL A 3 39.29 23.17 3.06
CA VAL A 3 38.99 22.83 4.46
C VAL A 3 37.59 23.33 4.86
N LEU A 4 37.16 24.47 4.33
CA LEU A 4 35.80 25.01 4.51
C LEU A 4 34.71 24.09 3.90
N SER A 5 34.96 23.50 2.73
CA SER A 5 34.06 22.55 2.08
C SER A 5 33.92 21.26 2.85
N LEU A 6 35.03 20.79 3.46
CA LEU A 6 35.03 19.59 4.32
C LEU A 6 34.33 19.86 5.66
N TYR A 7 34.50 21.05 6.23
CA TYR A 7 33.83 21.48 7.47
C TYR A 7 32.29 21.64 7.26
N CYS A 8 31.90 22.25 6.14
CA CYS A 8 30.48 22.34 5.76
C CYS A 8 29.85 20.97 5.50
N TYR A 9 30.58 20.06 4.82
CA TYR A 9 30.16 18.67 4.57
C TYR A 9 30.04 17.87 5.86
N LEU A 10 30.99 18.03 6.80
CA LEU A 10 30.93 17.43 8.14
C LEU A 10 29.79 18.02 9.00
N CYS A 11 29.58 19.34 8.95
CA CYS A 11 28.44 19.98 9.65
C CYS A 11 27.06 19.53 9.09
N ILE A 12 26.94 19.32 7.77
CA ILE A 12 25.73 18.81 7.13
C ILE A 12 25.51 17.33 7.54
N ILE A 13 26.55 16.49 7.52
CA ILE A 13 26.48 15.08 7.96
C ILE A 13 26.15 14.97 9.46
N MET A 14 26.65 15.87 10.31
CA MET A 14 26.34 15.90 11.75
C MET A 14 24.90 16.36 12.06
N ARG A 15 24.17 16.94 11.09
CA ARG A 15 22.77 17.39 11.23
C ARG A 15 21.74 16.46 10.59
N MET A 16 22.13 15.41 9.84
CA MET A 16 21.17 14.51 9.21
C MET A 16 20.39 13.71 10.24
N LYS A 17 19.07 13.85 10.23
CA LYS A 17 18.15 13.04 11.04
C LYS A 17 18.02 11.64 10.42
N LYS A 18 18.40 10.60 11.12
CA LYS A 18 18.22 9.23 10.67
C LYS A 18 16.82 8.76 10.98
N VAL A 19 16.11 8.30 9.94
CA VAL A 19 14.77 7.77 10.02
C VAL A 19 14.80 6.28 9.69
N PHE A 20 14.37 5.45 10.63
CA PHE A 20 14.32 4.00 10.47
C PHE A 20 12.88 3.55 10.23
N HIS A 21 12.59 3.09 9.02
CA HIS A 21 11.30 2.46 8.69
C HIS A 21 11.33 0.99 9.05
N ILE A 22 10.48 0.56 9.98
CA ILE A 22 10.34 -0.83 10.37
C ILE A 22 9.15 -1.43 9.62
N ILE A 23 9.42 -2.42 8.77
CA ILE A 23 8.43 -3.12 7.94
C ILE A 23 8.43 -4.61 8.24
N SER A 24 7.39 -5.32 7.83
CA SER A 24 7.26 -6.76 8.13
C SER A 24 8.35 -7.57 7.45
N HIS A 25 8.52 -7.41 6.15
CA HIS A 25 9.48 -8.17 5.34
C HIS A 25 9.75 -7.49 4.00
N PHE A 26 10.87 -7.82 3.35
CA PHE A 26 11.22 -7.31 2.03
C PHE A 26 10.49 -8.14 0.94
N ASP A 27 9.19 -7.86 0.78
CA ASP A 27 8.32 -8.51 -0.18
C ASP A 27 7.26 -7.53 -0.71
N VAL A 28 6.38 -7.99 -1.58
CA VAL A 28 5.31 -7.16 -2.14
C VAL A 28 4.20 -6.95 -1.12
N GLY A 29 4.05 -5.71 -0.67
CA GLY A 29 2.96 -5.29 0.20
C GLY A 29 2.70 -3.79 0.05
N GLY A 30 1.47 -3.36 0.29
CA GLY A 30 1.11 -1.94 0.20
C GLY A 30 1.82 -1.08 1.23
N ALA A 31 1.95 -1.56 2.47
CA ALA A 31 2.63 -0.86 3.56
C ALA A 31 4.15 -0.78 3.34
N GLU A 32 4.76 -1.88 2.85
CA GLU A 32 6.17 -1.95 2.49
C GLU A 32 6.49 -0.94 1.37
N ARG A 33 5.62 -0.87 0.35
CA ARG A 33 5.76 0.08 -0.75
C ARG A 33 5.67 1.53 -0.26
N VAL A 34 4.78 1.84 0.67
CA VAL A 34 4.66 3.18 1.27
C VAL A 34 5.94 3.55 2.02
N ALA A 35 6.49 2.64 2.84
CA ALA A 35 7.75 2.87 3.56
C ALA A 35 8.91 3.19 2.60
N VAL A 36 9.06 2.42 1.51
CA VAL A 36 10.08 2.65 0.48
C VAL A 36 9.85 3.98 -0.24
N ASN A 37 8.59 4.30 -0.59
CA ASN A 37 8.26 5.54 -1.27
C ASN A 37 8.56 6.78 -0.39
N ILE A 38 8.36 6.69 0.93
CA ILE A 38 8.77 7.75 1.86
C ILE A 38 10.30 7.84 1.89
N ALA A 39 10.99 6.70 2.04
CA ALA A 39 12.45 6.64 2.14
C ALA A 39 13.17 7.09 0.85
N LYS A 40 12.50 7.09 -0.30
CA LYS A 40 13.00 7.66 -1.56
C LYS A 40 13.00 9.18 -1.62
N SER A 41 12.56 9.88 -0.58
CA SER A 41 12.68 11.33 -0.53
C SER A 41 14.15 11.75 -0.66
N LYS A 42 14.37 12.80 -1.46
CA LYS A 42 15.68 13.40 -1.67
C LYS A 42 15.85 14.71 -0.90
N THR A 43 14.98 14.96 0.07
CA THR A 43 15.05 16.17 0.90
C THR A 43 16.30 16.14 1.76
N GLU A 44 17.06 17.23 1.73
CA GLU A 44 18.26 17.37 2.55
C GLU A 44 17.92 17.34 4.05
N GLY A 45 18.82 16.79 4.84
CA GLY A 45 18.68 16.70 6.30
C GLY A 45 18.11 15.38 6.81
N PHE A 46 17.73 14.45 5.93
CA PHE A 46 17.28 13.10 6.31
C PHE A 46 18.16 12.00 5.72
N GLU A 47 18.43 10.97 6.50
CA GLU A 47 19.06 9.71 6.08
C GLU A 47 18.07 8.57 6.39
N TYR A 48 17.59 7.89 5.35
CA TYR A 48 16.57 6.85 5.50
C TYR A 48 17.20 5.45 5.56
N HIS A 49 16.69 4.64 6.48
CA HIS A 49 16.99 3.22 6.61
C HIS A 49 15.73 2.40 6.60
N VAL A 50 15.73 1.27 5.93
CA VAL A 50 14.63 0.30 5.95
C VAL A 50 15.05 -0.96 6.66
N VAL A 51 14.28 -1.36 7.67
CA VAL A 51 14.56 -2.51 8.54
C VAL A 51 13.45 -3.53 8.40
N GLU A 52 13.75 -4.75 7.99
CA GLU A 52 12.76 -5.82 7.98
C GLU A 52 12.68 -6.50 9.35
N LEU A 53 11.47 -6.87 9.77
CA LEU A 53 11.22 -7.57 11.02
C LEU A 53 11.46 -9.09 10.90
N ILE A 54 11.12 -9.67 9.74
CA ILE A 54 11.32 -11.08 9.40
C ILE A 54 12.06 -11.17 8.07
N ARG A 55 13.11 -11.97 8.04
CA ARG A 55 13.98 -12.12 6.87
C ARG A 55 13.27 -12.84 5.74
N ALA A 56 12.78 -12.06 4.76
CA ALA A 56 12.12 -12.58 3.57
C ALA A 56 13.09 -13.39 2.67
N ARG A 57 12.54 -14.38 1.96
CA ARG A 57 13.26 -15.22 0.98
C ARG A 57 12.41 -15.53 -0.26
N SER A 58 11.51 -14.61 -0.63
CA SER A 58 10.68 -14.76 -1.81
C SER A 58 11.47 -14.46 -3.10
N ARG A 59 10.87 -14.77 -4.25
CA ARG A 59 11.43 -14.40 -5.56
C ARG A 59 11.49 -12.88 -5.78
N VAL A 60 10.71 -12.11 -5.03
CA VAL A 60 10.64 -10.65 -5.10
C VAL A 60 11.68 -9.97 -4.22
N THR A 61 12.14 -10.64 -3.15
CA THR A 61 13.13 -10.09 -2.22
C THR A 61 14.38 -9.51 -2.91
N PRO A 62 15.02 -10.18 -3.89
CA PRO A 62 16.17 -9.60 -4.60
C PRO A 62 15.82 -8.32 -5.36
N VAL A 63 14.64 -8.25 -5.98
CA VAL A 63 14.16 -7.07 -6.71
C VAL A 63 13.93 -5.90 -5.74
N PHE A 64 13.33 -6.19 -4.58
CA PHE A 64 13.11 -5.19 -3.52
C PHE A 64 14.44 -4.62 -2.99
N ILE A 65 15.44 -5.48 -2.78
CA ILE A 65 16.77 -5.07 -2.33
C ILE A 65 17.47 -4.22 -3.40
N ALA A 66 17.46 -4.66 -4.66
CA ALA A 66 18.03 -3.88 -5.77
C ALA A 66 17.41 -2.49 -5.86
N GLU A 67 16.10 -2.37 -5.66
CA GLU A 67 15.42 -1.07 -5.64
C GLU A 67 15.91 -0.15 -4.52
N LEU A 68 16.23 -0.70 -3.32
CA LEU A 68 16.79 0.07 -2.21
C LEU A 68 18.23 0.50 -2.51
N ASP A 69 19.04 -0.39 -3.09
CA ASP A 69 20.42 -0.11 -3.51
C ASP A 69 20.46 0.99 -4.58
N ASP A 70 19.63 0.88 -5.63
CA ASP A 70 19.52 1.87 -6.70
C ASP A 70 19.07 3.26 -6.18
N ALA A 71 18.24 3.27 -5.14
CA ALA A 71 17.80 4.50 -4.48
C ALA A 71 18.80 5.05 -3.46
N GLY A 72 19.90 4.34 -3.17
CA GLY A 72 20.89 4.69 -2.14
C GLY A 72 20.36 4.59 -0.71
N ILE A 73 19.29 3.81 -0.48
CA ILE A 73 18.64 3.64 0.81
C ILE A 73 19.33 2.50 1.56
N ARG A 74 19.81 2.77 2.77
CA ARG A 74 20.39 1.74 3.62
C ARG A 74 19.31 0.79 4.13
N TYR A 75 19.60 -0.52 4.15
CA TYR A 75 18.66 -1.50 4.67
C TYR A 75 19.31 -2.47 5.67
N HIS A 76 18.50 -3.05 6.52
CA HIS A 76 18.95 -3.98 7.57
C HIS A 76 18.04 -5.21 7.56
N ARG A 77 18.68 -6.37 7.38
CA ARG A 77 17.99 -7.65 7.32
C ARG A 77 17.79 -8.25 8.71
N ALA A 78 16.59 -8.76 8.98
CA ALA A 78 16.31 -9.44 10.24
C ALA A 78 17.16 -10.70 10.45
N CYS A 79 17.39 -11.05 11.72
CA CYS A 79 18.03 -12.32 12.09
C CYS A 79 17.03 -13.50 12.06
N VAL A 80 15.73 -13.25 12.27
CA VAL A 80 14.69 -14.29 12.27
C VAL A 80 14.25 -14.59 10.83
N PRO A 81 14.45 -15.84 10.35
CA PRO A 81 14.06 -16.20 8.99
C PRO A 81 12.54 -16.38 8.86
N TYR A 82 12.03 -16.12 7.65
CA TYR A 82 10.65 -16.46 7.30
C TYR A 82 10.45 -17.98 7.27
N VAL A 83 9.41 -18.48 7.94
CA VAL A 83 9.03 -19.89 7.99
C VAL A 83 7.54 -20.05 7.66
N ARG A 84 7.15 -21.17 7.12
CA ARG A 84 5.80 -21.47 6.57
C ARG A 84 4.63 -21.18 7.52
N PHE A 85 4.85 -21.18 8.84
CA PHE A 85 3.86 -20.80 9.87
C PHE A 85 4.05 -19.35 10.33
N HIS A 86 3.93 -18.41 9.41
CA HIS A 86 4.34 -17.02 9.58
C HIS A 86 3.71 -16.31 10.80
N TYR A 87 2.44 -16.50 11.13
CA TYR A 87 1.78 -15.82 12.26
C TYR A 87 2.44 -16.03 13.63
N VAL A 88 2.93 -17.23 13.89
CA VAL A 88 3.65 -17.53 15.16
C VAL A 88 5.03 -16.91 15.12
N PHE A 89 5.72 -17.05 13.99
CA PHE A 89 7.08 -16.52 13.82
C PHE A 89 7.12 -15.00 13.77
N GLU A 90 6.09 -14.33 13.24
CA GLU A 90 5.98 -12.88 13.28
C GLU A 90 5.91 -12.35 14.71
N ARG A 91 5.12 -13.00 15.58
CA ARG A 91 5.07 -12.66 17.00
C ARG A 91 6.41 -12.87 17.68
N LEU A 92 7.04 -14.03 17.43
CA LEU A 92 8.37 -14.31 17.97
C LEU A 92 9.39 -13.30 17.49
N ALA A 93 9.38 -12.94 16.20
CA ALA A 93 10.25 -11.92 15.64
C ALA A 93 10.07 -10.56 16.33
N ALA A 94 8.81 -10.16 16.59
CA ALA A 94 8.53 -8.92 17.30
C ALA A 94 9.05 -8.93 18.74
N PHE A 95 9.00 -10.07 19.45
CA PHE A 95 9.57 -10.21 20.79
C PHE A 95 11.09 -10.27 20.81
N VAL A 96 11.71 -10.88 19.81
CA VAL A 96 13.18 -10.97 19.68
C VAL A 96 13.78 -9.68 19.11
N PHE A 97 12.99 -8.85 18.43
CA PHE A 97 13.41 -7.61 17.79
C PHE A 97 14.30 -6.73 18.68
N PRO A 98 13.97 -6.45 19.95
CA PRO A 98 14.79 -5.60 20.80
C PRO A 98 16.24 -6.09 20.96
N LEU A 99 16.48 -7.39 20.96
CA LEU A 99 17.81 -7.98 21.21
C LEU A 99 18.78 -7.69 20.07
N TRP A 100 18.37 -7.87 18.82
CA TRP A 100 19.24 -7.62 17.68
C TRP A 100 19.17 -6.18 17.16
N PHE A 101 18.08 -5.47 17.44
CA PHE A 101 17.90 -4.09 17.02
C PHE A 101 18.64 -3.09 17.92
N LEU A 102 18.82 -3.40 19.21
CA LEU A 102 19.52 -2.52 20.15
C LEU A 102 20.96 -2.15 19.70
N PRO A 103 21.83 -3.08 19.29
CA PRO A 103 23.14 -2.72 18.75
C PRO A 103 23.06 -1.82 17.52
N LEU A 104 22.10 -2.08 16.61
CA LEU A 104 21.87 -1.27 15.44
C LEU A 104 21.40 0.15 15.83
N PHE A 105 20.48 0.25 16.77
CA PHE A 105 19.99 1.52 17.32
C PHE A 105 21.14 2.33 17.94
N LEU A 106 21.96 1.73 18.79
CA LEU A 106 23.07 2.40 19.47
C LEU A 106 24.14 2.88 18.47
N LYS A 107 24.43 2.08 17.43
CA LYS A 107 25.36 2.42 16.36
C LYS A 107 24.88 3.63 15.54
N HIS A 108 23.62 3.66 15.15
CA HIS A 108 23.09 4.67 14.21
C HIS A 108 22.40 5.83 14.90
N ARG A 109 21.88 5.65 16.12
CA ARG A 109 21.14 6.64 16.93
C ARG A 109 20.04 7.32 16.10
N PRO A 110 19.03 6.58 15.61
CA PRO A 110 17.97 7.16 14.80
C PRO A 110 17.20 8.23 15.57
N ALA A 111 16.92 9.34 14.92
CA ALA A 111 16.06 10.39 15.46
C ALA A 111 14.57 10.01 15.38
N VAL A 112 14.22 9.12 14.46
CA VAL A 112 12.85 8.64 14.25
C VAL A 112 12.85 7.14 13.99
N ILE A 113 11.93 6.42 14.63
CA ILE A 113 11.55 5.06 14.26
C ILE A 113 10.10 5.09 13.78
N HIS A 114 9.88 4.75 12.50
CA HIS A 114 8.59 4.74 11.86
C HIS A 114 8.16 3.32 11.53
N SER A 115 7.13 2.81 12.22
CA SER A 115 6.60 1.47 12.01
C SER A 115 5.41 1.45 11.06
N HIS A 116 5.29 0.33 10.31
CA HIS A 116 4.24 0.10 9.34
C HIS A 116 3.64 -1.29 9.59
N THR A 117 2.33 -1.36 9.82
CA THR A 117 1.57 -2.57 10.17
C THR A 117 1.74 -3.07 11.61
N GLU A 118 0.87 -4.00 12.03
CA GLU A 118 0.69 -4.39 13.44
C GLU A 118 1.93 -5.07 14.06
N MET A 119 2.66 -5.91 13.30
CA MET A 119 3.81 -6.62 13.85
C MET A 119 5.03 -5.71 14.07
N PRO A 120 5.44 -4.85 13.13
CA PRO A 120 6.35 -3.74 13.37
C PRO A 120 5.95 -2.83 14.53
N ASP A 121 4.63 -2.51 14.66
CA ASP A 121 4.13 -1.70 15.78
C ASP A 121 4.36 -2.39 17.13
N LEU A 122 4.07 -3.70 17.20
CA LEU A 122 4.36 -4.52 18.39
C LEU A 122 5.84 -4.52 18.71
N ALA A 123 6.72 -4.73 17.72
CA ALA A 123 8.17 -4.76 17.88
C ALA A 123 8.71 -3.44 18.42
N VAL A 124 8.30 -2.31 17.83
CA VAL A 124 8.73 -0.97 18.24
C VAL A 124 8.22 -0.61 19.64
N SER A 125 6.93 -0.88 19.92
CA SER A 125 6.37 -0.61 21.25
C SER A 125 7.05 -1.46 22.33
N TRP A 126 7.38 -2.73 22.03
CA TRP A 126 8.11 -3.63 22.92
C TRP A 126 9.54 -3.15 23.14
N PHE A 127 10.26 -2.73 22.09
CA PHE A 127 11.60 -2.16 22.17
C PHE A 127 11.66 -0.98 23.13
N PHE A 128 10.79 0.01 22.98
CA PHE A 128 10.76 1.17 23.87
C PHE A 128 10.18 0.88 25.25
N THR A 129 9.42 -0.19 25.43
CA THR A 129 9.00 -0.65 26.76
C THR A 129 10.19 -1.20 27.55
N LEU A 130 11.10 -1.92 26.89
CA LEU A 130 12.33 -2.44 27.50
C LEU A 130 13.41 -1.35 27.69
N PHE A 131 13.48 -0.38 26.80
CA PHE A 131 14.51 0.66 26.79
C PHE A 131 13.90 2.08 26.77
N PRO A 132 13.12 2.47 27.80
CA PRO A 132 12.36 3.74 27.79
C PRO A 132 13.29 4.98 27.74
N ALA A 133 14.53 4.88 28.22
CA ALA A 133 15.49 5.98 28.17
C ALA A 133 15.84 6.41 26.73
N LEU A 134 15.72 5.49 25.75
CA LEU A 134 16.02 5.76 24.36
C LEU A 134 14.98 6.67 23.68
N LEU A 135 13.77 6.80 24.25
CA LEU A 135 12.76 7.75 23.78
C LEU A 135 13.18 9.21 23.89
N LYS A 136 14.11 9.56 24.79
CA LYS A 136 14.56 10.95 24.97
C LYS A 136 15.22 11.54 23.72
N GLY A 137 15.72 10.69 22.81
CA GLY A 137 16.39 11.13 21.58
C GLY A 137 15.81 10.54 20.31
N CYS A 138 14.69 9.79 20.40
CA CYS A 138 14.10 9.11 19.26
C CYS A 138 12.58 9.17 19.31
N LYS A 139 11.98 9.74 18.26
CA LYS A 139 10.53 9.88 18.10
C LYS A 139 9.94 8.61 17.49
N PRO A 140 8.99 7.91 18.14
CA PRO A 140 8.21 6.89 17.47
C PRO A 140 7.16 7.54 16.56
N VAL A 141 6.99 6.99 15.36
CA VAL A 141 5.94 7.32 14.41
C VAL A 141 5.33 6.01 13.91
N ARG A 142 4.07 6.01 13.60
CA ARG A 142 3.35 4.86 13.10
C ARG A 142 2.39 5.25 11.99
N THR A 143 2.37 4.49 10.90
CA THR A 143 1.33 4.58 9.87
C THR A 143 0.30 3.46 10.03
N ILE A 144 -0.97 3.85 10.17
CA ILE A 144 -2.11 2.94 10.25
C ILE A 144 -2.60 2.67 8.82
N HIS A 145 -2.40 1.42 8.34
CA HIS A 145 -2.69 1.02 6.97
C HIS A 145 -4.05 0.36 6.78
N ASN A 146 -4.72 -0.07 7.86
CA ASN A 146 -5.95 -0.85 7.79
C ASN A 146 -7.07 -0.22 8.60
N THR A 147 -8.32 -0.45 8.16
CA THR A 147 -9.53 -0.08 8.92
C THR A 147 -9.82 -1.04 10.07
N ARG A 148 -9.24 -2.25 10.04
CA ARG A 148 -9.37 -3.26 11.10
C ARG A 148 -8.00 -3.64 11.61
N LEU A 149 -7.75 -3.40 12.90
CA LEU A 149 -6.47 -3.65 13.54
C LEU A 149 -6.57 -4.82 14.53
N TRP A 150 -5.45 -5.48 14.75
CA TRP A 150 -5.28 -6.50 15.78
C TRP A 150 -6.27 -7.66 15.71
N THR A 151 -6.68 -8.07 14.52
CA THR A 151 -7.58 -9.21 14.34
C THR A 151 -6.99 -10.48 14.99
N GLY A 152 -7.73 -11.05 15.95
CA GLY A 152 -7.25 -12.20 16.73
C GLY A 152 -6.23 -11.89 17.83
N MET A 153 -5.87 -10.59 18.07
CA MET A 153 -4.88 -10.17 19.08
C MET A 153 -5.30 -8.93 19.89
N LYS A 154 -6.57 -8.76 20.18
CA LYS A 154 -7.13 -7.55 20.80
C LYS A 154 -6.48 -7.13 22.12
N SER A 155 -6.05 -8.06 22.98
CA SER A 155 -5.40 -7.74 24.26
C SER A 155 -3.98 -7.17 24.06
N THR A 156 -3.21 -7.75 23.16
CA THR A 156 -1.89 -7.25 22.74
C THR A 156 -2.04 -5.90 22.06
N GLY A 157 -2.99 -5.78 21.13
CA GLY A 157 -3.30 -4.55 20.41
C GLY A 157 -3.57 -3.39 21.36
N ARG A 158 -4.45 -3.56 22.36
CA ARG A 158 -4.74 -2.50 23.36
C ARG A 158 -3.50 -1.96 24.07
N ARG A 159 -2.47 -2.78 24.31
CA ARG A 159 -1.22 -2.35 24.94
C ARG A 159 -0.37 -1.53 23.96
N VAL A 160 -0.24 -1.98 22.73
CA VAL A 160 0.47 -1.30 21.65
C VAL A 160 -0.19 0.05 21.33
N GLU A 161 -1.52 0.06 21.20
CA GLU A 161 -2.29 1.28 20.96
C GLU A 161 -2.09 2.32 22.07
N ARG A 162 -2.07 1.89 23.33
CA ARG A 162 -1.80 2.78 24.46
C ARG A 162 -0.40 3.40 24.37
N PHE A 163 0.60 2.68 23.91
CA PHE A 163 1.95 3.19 23.68
C PHE A 163 1.95 4.29 22.62
N PHE A 164 1.46 4.02 21.40
CA PHE A 164 1.47 5.00 20.32
C PHE A 164 0.59 6.23 20.58
N ARG A 165 -0.53 6.06 21.28
CA ARG A 165 -1.39 7.17 21.70
C ARG A 165 -0.68 8.10 22.67
N ARG A 166 0.04 7.58 23.67
CA ARG A 166 0.80 8.39 24.63
C ARG A 166 1.88 9.24 23.99
N HIS A 167 2.40 8.81 22.85
CA HIS A 167 3.48 9.49 22.12
C HIS A 167 2.98 10.31 20.93
N ASN A 168 1.66 10.46 20.73
CA ASN A 168 1.05 11.13 19.57
C ASN A 168 1.65 10.66 18.24
N ALA A 169 1.90 9.35 18.12
CA ALA A 169 2.71 8.76 17.08
C ALA A 169 1.91 8.30 15.86
N ASN A 170 0.58 8.38 15.91
CA ASN A 170 -0.31 7.79 14.91
C ASN A 170 -0.54 8.70 13.71
N VAL A 171 -0.45 8.13 12.50
CA VAL A 171 -0.83 8.73 11.23
C VAL A 171 -1.76 7.76 10.49
N ALA A 172 -2.90 8.22 10.02
CA ALA A 172 -3.84 7.43 9.20
C ALA A 172 -3.63 7.71 7.72
N ILE A 173 -3.77 6.67 6.87
CA ILE A 173 -3.58 6.83 5.41
C ILE A 173 -4.81 7.33 4.66
N SER A 174 -5.98 7.34 5.31
CA SER A 174 -7.25 7.77 4.68
C SER A 174 -8.27 8.23 5.73
N PRO A 175 -9.33 8.96 5.32
CA PRO A 175 -10.46 9.27 6.18
C PRO A 175 -11.13 8.03 6.77
N SER A 176 -11.30 6.98 5.98
CA SER A 176 -11.91 5.72 6.43
C SER A 176 -11.07 5.07 7.53
N VAL A 177 -9.74 4.99 7.36
CA VAL A 177 -8.83 4.45 8.39
C VAL A 177 -8.87 5.32 9.65
N ARG A 178 -8.80 6.65 9.51
CA ARG A 178 -8.88 7.57 10.66
C ARG A 178 -10.17 7.40 11.44
N ASN A 179 -11.32 7.37 10.75
CA ASN A 179 -12.63 7.29 11.40
C ASN A 179 -12.80 5.96 12.15
N CYS A 180 -12.46 4.83 11.53
CA CYS A 180 -12.46 3.52 12.22
C CYS A 180 -11.51 3.51 13.43
N TYR A 181 -10.34 4.13 13.31
CA TYR A 181 -9.39 4.24 14.42
C TYR A 181 -9.93 5.11 15.57
N GLU A 182 -10.52 6.25 15.24
CA GLU A 182 -11.15 7.16 16.21
C GLU A 182 -12.31 6.48 16.94
N GLU A 183 -13.17 5.75 16.22
CA GLU A 183 -14.30 4.99 16.80
C GLU A 183 -13.81 3.89 17.74
N GLU A 184 -12.77 3.14 17.38
CA GLU A 184 -12.31 1.98 18.18
C GLU A 184 -11.41 2.41 19.36
N TYR A 185 -10.56 3.43 19.18
CA TYR A 185 -9.52 3.79 20.15
C TYR A 185 -9.66 5.19 20.75
N GLY A 186 -10.63 5.98 20.31
CA GLY A 186 -10.95 7.31 20.89
C GLY A 186 -9.87 8.38 20.64
N GLN A 187 -9.04 8.22 19.59
CA GLN A 187 -8.02 9.20 19.23
C GLN A 187 -8.07 9.50 17.72
N ARG A 188 -8.11 10.78 17.39
CA ARG A 188 -8.07 11.24 16.01
C ARG A 188 -6.62 11.36 15.53
N ALA A 189 -6.25 10.55 14.55
CA ALA A 189 -4.95 10.60 13.88
C ALA A 189 -4.96 11.62 12.73
N PRO A 190 -3.86 12.38 12.48
CA PRO A 190 -3.72 13.15 11.25
C PRO A 190 -3.73 12.22 10.03
N ILE A 191 -4.17 12.75 8.88
CA ILE A 191 -4.20 11.98 7.63
C ILE A 191 -3.01 12.39 6.77
N ILE A 192 -2.21 11.40 6.36
CA ILE A 192 -1.25 11.52 5.28
C ILE A 192 -1.57 10.42 4.28
N TYR A 193 -2.07 10.80 3.11
CA TYR A 193 -2.42 9.83 2.06
C TYR A 193 -1.17 9.15 1.53
N ASN A 194 -1.29 7.86 1.19
CA ASN A 194 -0.23 7.16 0.49
C ASN A 194 0.03 7.83 -0.86
N GLY A 195 1.29 8.19 -1.08
CA GLY A 195 1.75 8.75 -2.34
C GLY A 195 2.12 7.67 -3.34
N VAL A 196 1.77 7.90 -4.60
CA VAL A 196 2.08 7.02 -5.72
C VAL A 196 2.81 7.82 -6.79
N ALA A 197 3.93 7.28 -7.30
CA ALA A 197 4.65 7.87 -8.42
C ALA A 197 3.92 7.58 -9.74
N GLU A 198 3.87 8.56 -10.64
CA GLU A 198 3.43 8.30 -12.01
C GLU A 198 4.41 7.35 -12.69
N THR A 199 3.88 6.32 -13.30
CA THR A 199 4.68 5.33 -14.04
C THR A 199 4.52 5.57 -15.54
N PRO A 200 5.62 5.69 -16.32
CA PRO A 200 5.54 5.76 -17.78
C PRO A 200 4.77 4.58 -18.34
N GLN A 201 3.79 4.86 -19.18
CA GLN A 201 2.90 3.83 -19.73
C GLN A 201 3.47 3.21 -20.99
N LYS A 202 3.27 1.92 -21.16
CA LYS A 202 3.64 1.11 -22.33
C LYS A 202 2.48 0.18 -22.72
N PRO A 203 2.41 -0.26 -23.98
CA PRO A 203 1.37 -1.19 -24.41
C PRO A 203 1.40 -2.51 -23.62
N TYR A 204 0.19 -3.07 -23.38
CA TYR A 204 0.00 -4.42 -22.88
C TYR A 204 -0.33 -5.35 -24.05
N GLU A 205 0.50 -6.38 -24.27
CA GLU A 205 0.39 -7.26 -25.44
C GLU A 205 -0.88 -8.13 -25.45
N GLY A 206 -1.49 -8.35 -24.27
CA GLY A 206 -2.68 -9.17 -24.11
C GLY A 206 -4.02 -8.49 -24.42
N ILE A 207 -4.04 -7.25 -24.91
CA ILE A 207 -5.27 -6.52 -25.23
C ILE A 207 -6.03 -7.18 -26.39
N VAL A 208 -7.33 -7.39 -26.20
CA VAL A 208 -8.23 -7.94 -27.23
C VAL A 208 -8.81 -6.80 -28.06
N ARG A 209 -8.37 -6.70 -29.31
CA ARG A 209 -8.82 -5.63 -30.22
C ARG A 209 -10.32 -5.69 -30.51
N GLY A 210 -10.96 -4.54 -30.59
CA GLY A 210 -12.39 -4.43 -30.89
C GLY A 210 -13.31 -4.74 -29.69
N LYS A 211 -12.73 -5.02 -28.51
CA LYS A 211 -13.47 -5.23 -27.26
C LYS A 211 -13.17 -4.10 -26.27
N ILE A 212 -14.06 -3.90 -25.34
CA ILE A 212 -13.82 -3.10 -24.13
C ILE A 212 -13.10 -4.00 -23.15
N ASN A 213 -11.82 -3.71 -22.88
CA ASN A 213 -10.94 -4.52 -22.04
C ASN A 213 -11.07 -4.08 -20.58
N ILE A 214 -11.71 -4.91 -19.76
CA ILE A 214 -11.95 -4.68 -18.34
C ILE A 214 -10.87 -5.41 -17.54
N LEU A 215 -10.09 -4.66 -16.75
CA LEU A 215 -9.06 -5.22 -15.88
C LEU A 215 -9.60 -5.44 -14.47
N PHE A 216 -9.38 -6.60 -13.90
CA PHE A 216 -9.31 -6.83 -12.47
C PHE A 216 -7.87 -7.20 -12.11
N ALA A 217 -7.26 -6.51 -11.15
CA ALA A 217 -5.90 -6.81 -10.70
C ALA A 217 -5.79 -6.76 -9.18
N GLY A 218 -5.30 -7.85 -8.57
CA GLY A 218 -5.14 -7.92 -7.12
C GLY A 218 -5.08 -9.34 -6.57
N ARG A 219 -4.99 -9.44 -5.24
CA ARG A 219 -5.06 -10.74 -4.56
C ARG A 219 -6.43 -11.37 -4.76
N LEU A 220 -6.47 -12.65 -5.09
CA LEU A 220 -7.72 -13.40 -5.27
C LEU A 220 -8.23 -13.90 -3.90
N GLU A 221 -8.66 -12.94 -3.07
CA GLU A 221 -9.13 -13.15 -1.70
C GLU A 221 -10.56 -12.61 -1.53
N PRO A 222 -11.36 -13.10 -0.56
CA PRO A 222 -12.73 -12.62 -0.31
C PRO A 222 -12.82 -11.10 -0.18
N GLN A 223 -11.83 -10.47 0.47
CA GLN A 223 -11.74 -9.01 0.63
C GLN A 223 -11.86 -8.26 -0.71
N LYS A 224 -11.36 -8.83 -1.80
CA LYS A 224 -11.37 -8.22 -3.14
C LYS A 224 -12.68 -8.40 -3.91
N GLY A 225 -13.69 -8.98 -3.26
CA GLY A 225 -15.02 -9.15 -3.85
C GLY A 225 -15.06 -10.15 -5.00
N ILE A 226 -14.30 -11.25 -4.89
CA ILE A 226 -14.19 -12.25 -5.96
C ILE A 226 -15.55 -12.86 -6.32
N SER A 227 -16.42 -13.09 -5.33
CA SER A 227 -17.78 -13.57 -5.59
C SER A 227 -18.58 -12.62 -6.50
N THR A 228 -18.51 -11.31 -6.21
CA THR A 228 -19.15 -10.28 -7.04
C THR A 228 -18.51 -10.18 -8.42
N LEU A 229 -17.18 -10.28 -8.52
CA LEU A 229 -16.45 -10.31 -9.79
C LEU A 229 -16.96 -11.45 -10.70
N ILE A 230 -17.07 -12.67 -10.15
CA ILE A 230 -17.57 -13.85 -10.87
C ILE A 230 -19.01 -13.59 -11.36
N GLN A 231 -19.89 -13.04 -10.52
CA GLN A 231 -21.29 -12.76 -10.89
C GLN A 231 -21.37 -11.72 -12.02
N ILE A 232 -20.57 -10.65 -11.96
CA ILE A 232 -20.52 -9.62 -13.01
C ILE A 232 -20.06 -10.26 -14.33
N ILE A 233 -18.96 -11.00 -14.34
CA ILE A 233 -18.41 -11.62 -15.55
C ILE A 233 -19.42 -12.60 -16.14
N LYS A 234 -20.02 -13.47 -15.35
CA LYS A 234 -21.06 -14.41 -15.82
C LYS A 234 -22.28 -13.70 -16.43
N ARG A 235 -22.63 -12.52 -15.92
CA ARG A 235 -23.76 -11.74 -16.45
C ARG A 235 -23.50 -11.22 -17.86
N PHE A 236 -22.22 -11.02 -18.22
CA PHE A 236 -21.78 -10.49 -19.51
C PHE A 236 -20.96 -11.50 -20.34
N LYS A 237 -21.00 -12.79 -20.00
CA LYS A 237 -20.21 -13.85 -20.67
C LYS A 237 -20.49 -13.96 -22.17
N ASP A 238 -21.74 -13.69 -22.58
CA ASP A 238 -22.21 -13.78 -23.96
C ASP A 238 -22.17 -12.43 -24.70
N SER A 239 -21.65 -11.36 -24.06
CA SER A 239 -21.51 -10.06 -24.68
C SER A 239 -20.31 -10.02 -25.62
N ASP A 240 -20.55 -9.64 -26.87
CA ASP A 240 -19.49 -9.42 -27.84
C ASP A 240 -18.67 -8.15 -27.60
N ARG A 241 -19.04 -7.33 -26.64
CA ARG A 241 -18.42 -6.03 -26.37
C ARG A 241 -17.28 -6.09 -25.37
N PHE A 242 -17.36 -6.98 -24.37
CA PHE A 242 -16.41 -7.00 -23.26
C PHE A 242 -15.39 -8.14 -23.35
N HIS A 243 -14.19 -7.86 -22.86
CA HIS A 243 -13.19 -8.87 -22.50
C HIS A 243 -12.63 -8.58 -21.12
N PHE A 244 -12.64 -9.58 -20.24
CA PHE A 244 -12.21 -9.45 -18.85
C PHE A 244 -10.82 -10.05 -18.64
N HIS A 245 -9.90 -9.24 -18.16
CA HIS A 245 -8.56 -9.67 -17.76
C HIS A 245 -8.51 -9.76 -16.24
N VAL A 246 -8.37 -10.98 -15.71
CA VAL A 246 -8.26 -11.22 -14.27
C VAL A 246 -6.81 -11.57 -13.96
N ILE A 247 -6.11 -10.62 -13.33
CA ILE A 247 -4.67 -10.74 -13.03
C ILE A 247 -4.48 -10.83 -11.52
N GLY A 248 -3.95 -11.95 -11.05
CA GLY A 248 -3.69 -12.13 -9.63
C GLY A 248 -3.50 -13.56 -9.20
N ASP A 249 -3.27 -13.73 -7.89
CA ASP A 249 -3.19 -15.02 -7.21
C ASP A 249 -3.76 -14.90 -5.80
N GLY A 250 -4.15 -16.01 -5.20
CA GLY A 250 -4.72 -16.06 -3.85
C GLY A 250 -5.50 -17.32 -3.58
N SER A 251 -6.14 -17.36 -2.40
CA SER A 251 -6.87 -18.56 -1.92
C SER A 251 -8.02 -18.97 -2.83
N LEU A 252 -8.64 -17.99 -3.55
CA LEU A 252 -9.79 -18.21 -4.45
C LEU A 252 -9.38 -18.42 -5.93
N ARG A 253 -8.10 -18.68 -6.21
CA ARG A 253 -7.63 -18.91 -7.58
C ARG A 253 -8.33 -20.08 -8.25
N ARG A 254 -8.49 -21.20 -7.55
CA ARG A 254 -9.16 -22.40 -8.08
C ARG A 254 -10.64 -22.16 -8.37
N ASP A 255 -11.32 -21.38 -7.52
CA ASP A 255 -12.73 -21.05 -7.73
C ASP A 255 -12.92 -20.20 -8.99
N ILE A 256 -12.05 -19.23 -9.21
CA ILE A 256 -12.07 -18.41 -10.44
C ILE A 256 -11.78 -19.27 -11.67
N GLU A 257 -10.79 -20.15 -11.64
CA GLU A 257 -10.47 -21.05 -12.75
C GLU A 257 -11.63 -21.99 -13.08
N SER A 258 -12.27 -22.55 -12.06
CA SER A 258 -13.46 -23.41 -12.22
C SER A 258 -14.65 -22.66 -12.81
N GLU A 259 -14.90 -21.44 -12.37
CA GLU A 259 -16.11 -20.67 -12.70
C GLU A 259 -15.99 -19.88 -14.02
N LEU A 260 -14.79 -19.44 -14.37
CA LEU A 260 -14.55 -18.52 -15.47
C LEU A 260 -13.55 -19.03 -16.52
N GLY A 261 -12.78 -20.07 -16.22
CA GLY A 261 -11.67 -20.52 -17.08
C GLY A 261 -12.08 -21.03 -18.46
N SER A 262 -13.35 -21.47 -18.62
CA SER A 262 -13.90 -21.91 -19.92
C SER A 262 -14.50 -20.79 -20.77
N LEU A 263 -14.61 -19.56 -20.24
CA LEU A 263 -15.24 -18.46 -20.93
C LEU A 263 -14.28 -17.79 -21.91
N SER A 264 -14.66 -17.70 -23.18
CA SER A 264 -13.86 -17.03 -24.25
C SER A 264 -13.71 -15.51 -24.02
N SER A 265 -14.61 -14.91 -23.24
CA SER A 265 -14.57 -13.49 -22.87
C SER A 265 -13.67 -13.19 -21.67
N VAL A 266 -12.91 -14.19 -21.16
CA VAL A 266 -12.06 -14.04 -19.97
C VAL A 266 -10.65 -14.52 -20.24
N THR A 267 -9.67 -13.77 -19.78
CA THR A 267 -8.27 -14.20 -19.70
C THR A 267 -7.80 -14.16 -18.26
N LEU A 268 -7.33 -15.29 -17.75
CA LEU A 268 -6.80 -15.45 -16.39
C LEU A 268 -5.27 -15.43 -16.42
N HIS A 269 -4.65 -14.51 -15.67
CA HIS A 269 -3.19 -14.41 -15.57
C HIS A 269 -2.71 -14.58 -14.13
N ALA A 270 -1.49 -15.07 -14.00
CA ALA A 270 -0.71 -14.93 -12.77
C ALA A 270 -0.38 -13.45 -12.53
N PRO A 271 0.07 -13.07 -11.32
CA PRO A 271 0.52 -11.71 -11.05
C PRO A 271 1.57 -11.24 -12.07
N VAL A 272 1.34 -10.08 -12.68
CA VAL A 272 2.24 -9.47 -13.67
C VAL A 272 3.09 -8.41 -12.99
N HIS A 273 4.41 -8.60 -13.02
CA HIS A 273 5.34 -7.60 -12.52
C HIS A 273 5.34 -6.36 -13.43
N GLY A 274 5.26 -5.17 -12.82
CA GLY A 274 5.23 -3.91 -13.58
C GLY A 274 3.90 -3.62 -14.27
N LEU A 275 2.79 -4.25 -13.88
CA LEU A 275 1.45 -4.01 -14.43
C LEU A 275 1.06 -2.52 -14.40
N ALA A 276 1.52 -1.77 -13.38
CA ALA A 276 1.30 -0.32 -13.29
C ALA A 276 1.75 0.46 -14.53
N ALA A 277 2.76 -0.05 -15.26
CA ALA A 277 3.24 0.56 -16.51
C ALA A 277 2.37 0.22 -17.74
N CYS A 278 1.35 -0.61 -17.61
CA CYS A 278 0.50 -1.04 -18.73
C CYS A 278 -0.98 -0.69 -18.52
N LEU A 279 -1.33 0.00 -17.44
CA LEU A 279 -2.72 0.26 -17.07
C LEU A 279 -3.48 1.06 -18.12
N SER A 280 -2.83 2.00 -18.81
CA SER A 280 -3.45 2.80 -19.86
C SER A 280 -3.87 2.00 -21.11
N SER A 281 -3.47 0.73 -21.21
CA SER A 281 -3.90 -0.14 -22.32
C SER A 281 -5.31 -0.70 -22.13
N PHE A 282 -5.83 -0.69 -20.91
CA PHE A 282 -7.18 -1.17 -20.61
C PHE A 282 -8.19 -0.01 -20.68
N ASP A 283 -9.47 -0.34 -20.81
CA ASP A 283 -10.55 0.65 -20.88
C ASP A 283 -11.11 0.99 -19.49
N TYR A 284 -11.20 0.02 -18.59
CA TYR A 284 -11.67 0.19 -17.21
C TYR A 284 -10.98 -0.78 -16.25
N LEU A 285 -10.78 -0.31 -15.01
CA LEU A 285 -10.42 -1.17 -13.88
C LEU A 285 -11.70 -1.51 -13.09
N LEU A 286 -11.98 -2.79 -12.84
CA LEU A 286 -13.10 -3.26 -12.02
C LEU A 286 -12.61 -3.64 -10.62
N MET A 287 -13.13 -2.98 -9.59
CA MET A 287 -12.77 -3.19 -8.19
C MET A 287 -13.99 -3.39 -7.30
N PRO A 288 -14.53 -4.61 -7.20
CA PRO A 288 -15.66 -4.92 -6.32
C PRO A 288 -15.22 -5.22 -4.87
N SER A 289 -14.14 -4.61 -4.39
CA SER A 289 -13.59 -4.85 -3.06
C SER A 289 -14.62 -4.59 -1.96
N GLU A 290 -14.62 -5.44 -0.92
CA GLU A 290 -15.50 -5.27 0.25
C GLU A 290 -14.98 -4.19 1.20
N PHE A 291 -13.67 -4.05 1.33
CA PHE A 291 -12.99 -3.00 2.09
C PHE A 291 -11.53 -2.87 1.66
N GLU A 292 -10.99 -1.66 1.86
CA GLU A 292 -9.57 -1.32 1.62
C GLU A 292 -9.08 -0.40 2.76
N GLY A 293 -7.77 -0.32 2.95
CA GLY A 293 -7.18 0.75 3.76
C GLY A 293 -7.10 2.05 2.95
N LEU A 294 -6.38 1.98 1.84
CA LEU A 294 -6.36 2.92 0.72
C LEU A 294 -5.88 2.14 -0.52
N SER A 295 -6.68 2.10 -1.57
CA SER A 295 -6.36 1.28 -2.73
C SER A 295 -5.29 1.89 -3.61
N ILE A 296 -4.06 1.38 -3.52
CA ILE A 296 -2.94 1.80 -4.39
C ILE A 296 -3.26 1.53 -5.86
N MET A 297 -3.84 0.36 -6.18
CA MET A 297 -4.22 0.01 -7.56
C MET A 297 -5.21 1.01 -8.17
N SER A 298 -6.20 1.48 -7.39
CA SER A 298 -7.13 2.52 -7.84
C SER A 298 -6.42 3.85 -8.13
N ILE A 299 -5.44 4.21 -7.30
CA ILE A 299 -4.64 5.43 -7.50
C ILE A 299 -3.76 5.30 -8.75
N GLU A 300 -3.05 4.17 -8.91
CA GLU A 300 -2.23 3.88 -10.09
C GLU A 300 -3.05 3.90 -11.38
N ALA A 301 -4.23 3.28 -11.37
CA ALA A 301 -5.18 3.30 -12.48
C ALA A 301 -5.61 4.73 -12.84
N SER A 302 -6.01 5.52 -11.83
CA SER A 302 -6.39 6.92 -12.03
C SER A 302 -5.25 7.76 -12.60
N LEU A 303 -4.01 7.59 -12.10
CA LEU A 303 -2.82 8.28 -12.62
C LEU A 303 -2.50 7.87 -14.06
N ALA A 304 -2.73 6.62 -14.43
CA ALA A 304 -2.59 6.13 -15.80
C ALA A 304 -3.73 6.58 -16.74
N GLY A 305 -4.77 7.24 -16.21
CA GLY A 305 -5.96 7.64 -16.96
C GLY A 305 -6.95 6.49 -17.17
N LEU A 306 -6.86 5.40 -16.41
CA LEU A 306 -7.77 4.27 -16.46
C LEU A 306 -8.93 4.48 -15.46
N PRO A 307 -10.19 4.68 -15.92
CA PRO A 307 -11.33 4.87 -15.04
C PRO A 307 -11.65 3.62 -14.23
N VAL A 308 -12.05 3.81 -12.96
CA VAL A 308 -12.31 2.72 -12.02
C VAL A 308 -13.80 2.51 -11.83
N ILE A 309 -14.29 1.30 -12.10
CA ILE A 309 -15.62 0.83 -11.71
C ILE A 309 -15.47 0.20 -10.33
N ALA A 310 -16.03 0.82 -9.29
CA ALA A 310 -15.70 0.50 -7.92
C ALA A 310 -16.93 0.25 -7.04
N ASN A 311 -16.80 -0.69 -6.09
CA ASN A 311 -17.67 -0.68 -4.94
C ASN A 311 -17.36 0.53 -4.04
N SER A 312 -18.38 1.25 -3.58
CA SER A 312 -18.25 2.39 -2.67
C SER A 312 -17.97 1.91 -1.23
N CYS A 313 -16.86 1.17 -1.06
CA CYS A 313 -16.42 0.71 0.25
C CYS A 313 -15.36 1.65 0.88
N PRO A 314 -15.17 1.57 2.21
CA PRO A 314 -14.10 2.30 2.89
C PRO A 314 -12.73 2.06 2.23
N GLY A 315 -11.91 3.12 2.14
CA GLY A 315 -10.56 3.08 1.58
C GLY A 315 -10.49 3.06 0.05
N LEU A 316 -11.46 2.45 -0.65
CA LEU A 316 -11.54 2.51 -2.11
C LEU A 316 -12.24 3.82 -2.56
N ARG A 317 -13.37 4.17 -1.93
CA ARG A 317 -14.04 5.44 -2.21
C ARG A 317 -13.14 6.66 -1.97
N ASP A 318 -12.26 6.60 -0.99
CA ASP A 318 -11.32 7.67 -0.65
C ASP A 318 -10.34 8.00 -1.80
N THR A 319 -10.16 7.06 -2.76
CA THR A 319 -9.25 7.19 -3.90
C THR A 319 -9.89 7.75 -5.17
N LEU A 320 -11.19 7.99 -5.14
CA LEU A 320 -11.96 8.45 -6.30
C LEU A 320 -12.49 9.87 -6.09
N PRO A 321 -12.76 10.62 -7.18
CA PRO A 321 -13.38 11.93 -7.08
C PRO A 321 -14.73 11.88 -6.34
N PRO A 322 -15.15 12.95 -5.66
CA PRO A 322 -16.53 13.10 -5.22
C PRO A 322 -17.47 12.90 -6.41
N ASP A 323 -18.63 12.26 -6.17
CA ASP A 323 -19.65 11.99 -7.19
C ASP A 323 -19.15 11.21 -8.42
N TRP A 324 -18.20 10.26 -8.16
CA TRP A 324 -17.70 9.40 -9.21
C TRP A 324 -18.83 8.51 -9.77
N PRO A 325 -19.15 8.61 -11.08
CA PRO A 325 -20.36 7.97 -11.64
C PRO A 325 -20.26 6.45 -11.78
N LEU A 326 -19.05 5.88 -11.68
CA LEU A 326 -18.80 4.45 -11.77
C LEU A 326 -18.69 3.78 -10.40
N CYS A 327 -19.29 4.39 -9.35
CA CYS A 327 -19.37 3.81 -8.02
C CYS A 327 -20.68 3.04 -7.84
N VAL A 328 -20.56 1.84 -7.26
CA VAL A 328 -21.66 0.96 -6.88
C VAL A 328 -21.72 0.87 -5.36
N ARG A 329 -22.91 0.84 -4.76
CA ARG A 329 -23.08 0.73 -3.30
C ARG A 329 -23.34 -0.72 -2.89
N GLY A 330 -22.60 -1.20 -1.92
CA GLY A 330 -22.82 -2.52 -1.32
C GLY A 330 -22.68 -3.69 -2.30
N ASN A 331 -21.84 -3.54 -3.32
CA ASN A 331 -21.63 -4.55 -4.38
C ASN A 331 -22.93 -4.98 -5.09
N ASP A 332 -23.90 -4.06 -5.21
CA ASP A 332 -25.18 -4.34 -5.87
C ASP A 332 -24.99 -4.70 -7.35
N LEU A 333 -25.34 -5.93 -7.71
CA LEU A 333 -25.18 -6.46 -9.07
C LEU A 333 -26.01 -5.67 -10.10
N GLY A 334 -27.20 -5.18 -9.73
CA GLY A 334 -28.05 -4.39 -10.62
C GLY A 334 -27.40 -3.06 -11.02
N GLN A 335 -26.73 -2.39 -10.07
CA GLN A 335 -26.00 -1.17 -10.36
C GLN A 335 -24.80 -1.45 -11.28
N TYR A 336 -24.03 -2.52 -11.06
CA TYR A 336 -22.97 -2.94 -12.00
C TYR A 336 -23.55 -3.19 -13.40
N VAL A 337 -24.63 -3.94 -13.50
CA VAL A 337 -25.28 -4.21 -14.80
C VAL A 337 -25.70 -2.92 -15.50
N SER A 338 -26.24 -1.94 -14.77
CA SER A 338 -26.60 -0.62 -15.32
C SER A 338 -25.39 0.13 -15.87
N ILE A 339 -24.25 0.14 -15.11
CA ILE A 339 -23.00 0.74 -15.57
C ILE A 339 -22.52 0.05 -16.84
N PHE A 340 -22.36 -1.27 -16.85
CA PHE A 340 -21.86 -2.02 -18.01
C PHE A 340 -22.73 -1.82 -19.26
N ARG A 341 -24.07 -1.81 -19.14
CA ARG A 341 -24.98 -1.50 -20.24
C ARG A 341 -24.81 -0.07 -20.79
N THR A 342 -24.42 0.87 -19.94
CA THR A 342 -24.08 2.23 -20.38
C THR A 342 -22.78 2.24 -21.15
N LEU A 343 -21.78 1.48 -20.71
CA LEU A 343 -20.49 1.34 -21.39
C LEU A 343 -20.60 0.68 -22.77
N GLU A 344 -21.51 -0.29 -22.94
CA GLU A 344 -21.80 -0.89 -24.25
C GLU A 344 -22.22 0.15 -25.30
N LYS A 345 -22.89 1.21 -24.88
CA LYS A 345 -23.44 2.26 -25.75
C LYS A 345 -22.49 3.44 -25.97
N ARG A 346 -21.48 3.63 -25.12
CA ARG A 346 -20.58 4.78 -25.14
C ARG A 346 -19.18 4.32 -25.59
N ALA A 347 -18.67 4.97 -26.64
CA ALA A 347 -17.32 4.70 -27.15
C ALA A 347 -16.22 5.52 -26.44
N ASP A 348 -16.58 6.52 -25.60
CA ASP A 348 -15.60 7.48 -25.07
C ASP A 348 -15.70 7.63 -23.55
N ASN A 349 -14.55 7.42 -22.88
CA ASN A 349 -14.36 7.63 -21.45
C ASN A 349 -13.39 8.78 -21.13
N CYS A 350 -13.01 9.57 -22.14
CA CYS A 350 -11.95 10.60 -22.04
C CYS A 350 -12.20 11.57 -20.87
N GLY A 351 -13.44 12.04 -20.71
CA GLY A 351 -13.79 12.93 -19.59
C GLY A 351 -13.60 12.30 -18.21
N LEU A 352 -13.88 11.00 -18.06
CA LEU A 352 -13.67 10.26 -16.80
C LEU A 352 -12.19 10.06 -16.54
N SER A 353 -11.41 9.69 -17.56
CA SER A 353 -9.95 9.51 -17.47
C SER A 353 -9.26 10.79 -17.01
N VAL A 354 -9.60 11.94 -17.60
CA VAL A 354 -9.04 13.24 -17.21
C VAL A 354 -9.40 13.59 -15.77
N LYS A 355 -10.69 13.45 -15.39
CA LYS A 355 -11.18 13.74 -14.03
C LYS A 355 -10.48 12.89 -12.98
N ALA A 356 -10.36 11.58 -13.22
CA ALA A 356 -9.69 10.66 -12.29
C ALA A 356 -8.21 11.00 -12.13
N ARG A 357 -7.51 11.22 -13.25
CA ARG A 357 -6.08 11.53 -13.26
C ARG A 357 -5.77 12.84 -12.55
N GLN A 358 -6.54 13.89 -12.81
CA GLN A 358 -6.35 15.18 -12.13
C GLN A 358 -6.53 15.03 -10.61
N PHE A 359 -7.61 14.39 -10.17
CA PHE A 359 -7.87 14.14 -8.75
C PHE A 359 -6.75 13.34 -8.09
N ALA A 360 -6.27 12.26 -8.75
CA ALA A 360 -5.21 11.44 -8.22
C ALA A 360 -3.87 12.19 -8.10
N LYS A 361 -3.50 13.00 -9.09
CA LYS A 361 -2.30 13.86 -9.05
C LYS A 361 -2.34 14.86 -7.90
N GLU A 362 -3.46 15.54 -7.73
CA GLU A 362 -3.64 16.55 -6.70
C GLU A 362 -3.61 15.98 -5.28
N LYS A 363 -4.11 14.75 -5.09
CA LYS A 363 -4.31 14.18 -3.76
C LYS A 363 -3.24 13.17 -3.34
N PHE A 364 -2.74 12.35 -4.28
CA PHE A 364 -1.89 11.20 -4.00
C PHE A 364 -0.48 11.31 -4.60
N GLY A 365 -0.02 12.51 -4.91
CA GLY A 365 1.35 12.72 -5.38
C GLY A 365 2.38 12.27 -4.33
N ILE A 366 3.39 11.49 -4.78
CA ILE A 366 4.43 10.93 -3.90
C ILE A 366 5.17 12.02 -3.11
N ARG A 367 5.50 13.14 -3.76
CA ARG A 367 6.20 14.25 -3.14
C ARG A 367 5.41 14.88 -1.99
N ARG A 368 4.09 15.01 -2.16
CA ARG A 368 3.22 15.52 -1.09
C ARG A 368 3.22 14.62 0.14
N MET A 369 3.21 13.30 -0.06
CA MET A 369 3.34 12.34 1.04
C MET A 369 4.69 12.49 1.75
N GLN A 370 5.78 12.57 1.00
CA GLN A 370 7.13 12.71 1.54
C GLN A 370 7.25 13.98 2.40
N GLU A 371 6.88 15.15 1.87
CA GLU A 371 6.89 16.43 2.58
C GLU A 371 6.04 16.40 3.86
N ALA A 372 4.86 15.75 3.82
CA ALA A 372 4.00 15.62 4.99
C ALA A 372 4.61 14.75 6.10
N TYR A 373 5.27 13.63 5.73
CA TYR A 373 5.98 12.80 6.72
C TYR A 373 7.22 13.49 7.26
N GLU A 374 7.97 14.21 6.43
CA GLU A 374 9.13 15.00 6.87
C GLU A 374 8.72 16.05 7.91
N ALA A 375 7.58 16.71 7.70
CA ALA A 375 7.01 17.61 8.71
C ALA A 375 6.71 16.86 10.02
N VAL A 376 6.14 15.64 9.96
CA VAL A 376 5.94 14.81 11.15
C VAL A 376 7.27 14.46 11.84
N TYR A 377 8.35 14.24 11.10
CA TYR A 377 9.67 13.88 11.66
C TYR A 377 10.40 15.08 12.30
N LEU A 378 10.03 16.30 11.93
CA LEU A 378 10.66 17.53 12.46
C LEU A 378 10.06 17.96 13.80
N TYR A 379 8.78 17.80 14.00
CA TYR A 379 8.00 18.20 15.19
C TYR A 379 7.67 17.00 16.10
#